data_7854c2ba6a3fc84e9b392e951becd010
#
_entry.id   7854c2ba6a3fc84e9b392e951becd010
#
_cell.length_a   1.000
_cell.length_b   1.000
_cell.length_c   1.000
_cell.angle_alpha   90.00
_cell.angle_beta   90.00
_cell.angle_gamma   90.00
#
_symmetry.space_group_name_H-M   'P 1'
#
loop_
_entity.id
_entity.type
_entity.pdbx_description
1 polymer ?
#
loop_
_entity_poly.entity_id
_entity_poly.type
_entity_poly.pdbx_seq_one_letter_code
_entity_poly.pdbx_strand_id
1 'polypeptide(L)'
;LMKQVLLSADGEISVYCVPDAVADDLETYCLEFSCHWLHESPDAARYRVKRGSAVVVCYTEKDFIEYLNRYICAEPSSLVTTLHNVYCKEELPEKYRGLPYFNF
;
A
#
# COMPACT_ATOMS: atom_id res chain seq x y z
N LEU A 1 2.40 -2.44 18.52
CA LEU A 1 1.07 -1.85 18.42
C LEU A 1 0.73 -1.55 16.97
N MET A 2 -0.55 -1.35 16.71
CA MET A 2 -1.08 -1.22 15.35
C MET A 2 -1.87 0.08 15.21
N LYS A 3 -1.83 0.67 14.02
CA LYS A 3 -2.58 1.88 13.67
C LYS A 3 -3.28 1.70 12.33
N GLN A 4 -4.32 2.46 12.09
CA GLN A 4 -5.02 2.45 10.82
C GLN A 4 -4.39 3.43 9.83
N VAL A 5 -4.34 3.03 8.58
CA VAL A 5 -3.91 3.86 7.44
C VAL A 5 -4.88 3.66 6.29
N LEU A 6 -4.83 4.57 5.34
CA LEU A 6 -5.65 4.55 4.13
C LEU A 6 -4.77 4.30 2.93
N LEU A 7 -5.11 3.31 2.13
CA LEU A 7 -4.37 2.97 0.92
C LEU A 7 -5.32 2.82 -0.28
N SER A 8 -4.83 3.22 -1.44
CA SER A 8 -5.50 2.97 -2.71
C SER A 8 -4.46 2.81 -3.82
N ALA A 9 -4.90 2.31 -4.95
CA ALA A 9 -4.09 2.23 -6.17
C ALA A 9 -4.98 2.65 -7.33
N ASP A 10 -5.31 3.95 -7.38
CA ASP A 10 -6.20 4.57 -8.36
C ASP A 10 -7.61 3.97 -8.38
N GLY A 11 -8.04 3.46 -7.23
CA GLY A 11 -9.37 2.88 -7.06
C GLY A 11 -9.97 3.30 -5.72
N GLU A 12 -10.88 2.49 -5.22
CA GLU A 12 -11.49 2.74 -3.91
C GLU A 12 -10.45 2.74 -2.81
N ILE A 13 -10.62 3.64 -1.83
CA ILE A 13 -9.74 3.71 -0.67
C ILE A 13 -10.10 2.59 0.30
N SER A 14 -9.09 1.86 0.77
CA SER A 14 -9.25 0.83 1.79
C SER A 14 -8.55 1.24 3.08
N VAL A 15 -9.12 0.82 4.20
CA VAL A 15 -8.58 1.03 5.53
C VAL A 15 -7.83 -0.24 5.92
N TYR A 16 -6.56 -0.09 6.27
CA TYR A 16 -5.72 -1.19 6.73
C TYR A 16 -5.20 -0.93 8.14
N CYS A 17 -4.99 -2.00 8.88
CA CYS A 17 -4.31 -1.95 10.17
C CYS A 17 -2.88 -2.40 9.96
N VAL A 18 -1.91 -1.55 10.32
CA VAL A 18 -0.49 -1.80 10.10
C VAL A 18 0.30 -1.52 11.38
N PRO A 19 1.54 -2.04 11.51
CA PRO A 19 2.39 -1.69 12.66
C PRO A 19 2.57 -0.16 12.76
N ASP A 20 2.67 0.32 14.00
CA ASP A 20 2.86 1.75 14.28
C ASP A 20 3.99 2.38 13.47
N ALA A 21 5.12 1.68 13.37
CA ALA A 21 6.28 2.18 12.63
C ALA A 21 5.95 2.47 11.17
N VAL A 22 5.14 1.61 10.55
CA VAL A 22 4.70 1.80 9.15
C VAL A 22 3.75 2.99 9.05
N ALA A 23 2.77 3.07 9.96
CA ALA A 23 1.80 4.17 9.95
C ALA A 23 2.48 5.53 10.16
N ASP A 24 3.47 5.58 11.05
CA ASP A 24 4.15 6.81 11.39
C ASP A 24 5.09 7.32 10.28
N ASP A 25 5.43 6.46 9.32
CA ASP A 25 6.32 6.80 8.21
C ASP A 25 5.83 6.15 6.90
N LEU A 26 4.53 6.24 6.68
CA LEU A 26 3.84 5.50 5.61
C LEU A 26 4.43 5.78 4.22
N GLU A 27 4.68 7.05 3.90
CA GLU A 27 5.20 7.42 2.59
C GLU A 27 6.54 6.73 2.30
N THR A 28 7.44 6.69 3.27
CA THR A 28 8.75 6.05 3.11
C THR A 28 8.60 4.56 2.81
N TYR A 29 7.74 3.86 3.56
CA TYR A 29 7.51 2.43 3.30
C TYR A 29 6.87 2.18 1.94
N CYS A 30 5.91 3.01 1.55
CA CYS A 30 5.24 2.89 0.25
C CYS A 30 6.20 3.14 -0.91
N LEU A 31 7.04 4.17 -0.81
CA LEU A 31 8.01 4.51 -1.86
C LEU A 31 9.12 3.46 -1.95
N GLU A 32 9.59 2.93 -0.82
CA GLU A 32 10.56 1.85 -0.83
C GLU A 32 10.01 0.61 -1.57
N PHE A 33 8.74 0.29 -1.34
CA PHE A 33 8.08 -0.80 -2.05
C PHE A 33 7.95 -0.49 -3.55
N SER A 34 7.31 0.63 -3.90
CA SER A 34 6.91 0.91 -5.28
C SER A 34 8.05 1.39 -6.16
N CYS A 35 9.00 2.15 -5.60
CA CYS A 35 10.10 2.73 -6.38
C CYS A 35 11.38 1.90 -6.36
N HIS A 36 11.57 1.06 -5.35
CA HIS A 36 12.79 0.26 -5.23
C HIS A 36 12.53 -1.24 -5.28
N TRP A 37 11.82 -1.77 -4.29
CA TRP A 37 11.66 -3.22 -4.17
C TRP A 37 11.04 -3.86 -5.41
N LEU A 38 9.96 -3.28 -5.94
CA LEU A 38 9.27 -3.82 -7.12
C LEU A 38 10.17 -3.88 -8.35
N HIS A 39 11.13 -2.96 -8.45
CA HIS A 39 12.02 -2.86 -9.62
C HIS A 39 13.30 -3.67 -9.46
N GLU A 40 13.76 -3.91 -8.26
CA GLU A 40 15.12 -4.41 -8.01
C GLU A 40 15.15 -5.80 -7.36
N SER A 41 14.20 -6.14 -6.50
CA SER A 41 14.25 -7.39 -5.75
C SER A 41 13.96 -8.61 -6.66
N PRO A 42 14.75 -9.69 -6.54
CA PRO A 42 14.41 -10.95 -7.19
C PRO A 42 13.05 -11.49 -6.74
N ASP A 43 12.64 -11.21 -5.51
CA ASP A 43 11.34 -11.65 -4.98
C ASP A 43 10.16 -10.90 -5.61
N ALA A 44 10.42 -9.80 -6.31
CA ALA A 44 9.41 -9.00 -6.97
C ALA A 44 9.27 -9.32 -8.47
N ALA A 45 9.96 -10.33 -8.97
CA ALA A 45 9.98 -10.62 -10.40
C ALA A 45 8.59 -10.80 -11.01
N ARG A 46 7.66 -11.41 -10.27
CA ARG A 46 6.29 -11.66 -10.75
C ARG A 46 5.49 -10.39 -11.05
N TYR A 47 5.90 -9.25 -10.46
CA TYR A 47 5.22 -7.97 -10.67
C TYR A 47 5.75 -7.22 -11.89
N ARG A 48 6.88 -7.65 -12.45
CA ARG A 48 7.50 -7.00 -13.60
C ARG A 48 7.03 -7.66 -14.88
N VAL A 49 6.46 -6.84 -15.79
CA VAL A 49 5.89 -7.32 -17.05
C VAL A 49 6.54 -6.57 -18.19
N LYS A 50 6.99 -7.33 -19.21
CA LYS A 50 7.53 -6.74 -20.42
C LYS A 50 6.41 -6.19 -21.30
N ARG A 51 6.60 -4.95 -21.77
CA ARG A 51 5.72 -4.29 -22.75
C ARG A 51 6.62 -3.71 -23.83
N GLY A 52 6.81 -4.46 -24.93
CA GLY A 52 7.78 -4.10 -25.96
C GLY A 52 9.20 -4.12 -25.40
N SER A 53 9.92 -3.00 -25.49
CA SER A 53 11.26 -2.85 -24.94
C SER A 53 11.27 -2.33 -23.49
N ALA A 54 10.09 -2.02 -22.93
CA ALA A 54 9.97 -1.49 -21.58
C ALA A 54 9.56 -2.59 -20.59
N VAL A 55 9.94 -2.39 -19.32
CA VAL A 55 9.46 -3.22 -18.22
C VAL A 55 8.58 -2.34 -17.34
N VAL A 56 7.35 -2.79 -17.07
CA VAL A 56 6.41 -2.09 -16.20
C VAL A 56 6.10 -2.96 -14.99
N VAL A 57 5.77 -2.33 -13.87
CA VAL A 57 5.33 -3.05 -12.66
C VAL A 57 3.82 -2.94 -12.53
N CYS A 58 3.18 -4.08 -12.25
CA CYS A 58 1.73 -4.17 -12.09
C CYS A 58 1.43 -4.66 -10.68
N TYR A 59 0.76 -3.82 -9.89
CA TYR A 59 0.51 -4.09 -8.48
C TYR A 59 -0.64 -3.24 -7.95
N THR A 60 -1.11 -3.59 -6.76
CA THR A 60 -2.11 -2.81 -6.03
C THR A 60 -1.66 -2.61 -4.59
N GLU A 61 -2.46 -1.89 -3.79
CA GLU A 61 -2.20 -1.72 -2.35
C GLU A 61 -2.20 -3.04 -1.60
N LYS A 62 -2.91 -4.05 -2.12
CA LYS A 62 -2.90 -5.40 -1.51
C LYS A 62 -1.52 -6.02 -1.58
N ASP A 63 -0.80 -5.78 -2.66
CA ASP A 63 0.55 -6.28 -2.84
C ASP A 63 1.54 -5.62 -1.89
N PHE A 64 1.33 -4.34 -1.57
CA PHE A 64 2.11 -3.65 -0.56
C PHE A 64 1.92 -4.30 0.82
N ILE A 65 0.69 -4.64 1.18
CA ILE A 65 0.40 -5.31 2.46
C ILE A 65 1.07 -6.70 2.50
N GLU A 66 1.02 -7.46 1.41
CA GLU A 66 1.70 -8.74 1.34
C GLU A 66 3.22 -8.57 1.50
N TYR A 67 3.80 -7.55 0.86
CA TYR A 67 5.22 -7.20 1.01
C TYR A 67 5.58 -6.91 2.46
N LEU A 68 4.77 -6.11 3.17
CA LEU A 68 4.99 -5.84 4.58
C LEU A 68 4.98 -7.13 5.39
N ASN A 69 3.99 -7.98 5.15
CA ASN A 69 3.79 -9.20 5.94
C ASN A 69 4.86 -10.26 5.69
N ARG A 70 5.38 -10.34 4.47
CA ARG A 70 6.35 -11.39 4.12
C ARG A 70 7.78 -10.99 4.34
N TYR A 71 8.11 -9.71 4.16
CA TYR A 71 9.51 -9.29 4.08
C TYR A 71 9.94 -8.25 5.10
N ILE A 72 9.02 -7.48 5.65
CA ILE A 72 9.37 -6.27 6.41
C ILE A 72 8.99 -6.36 7.89
N CYS A 73 7.76 -6.76 8.20
CA CYS A 73 7.23 -6.68 9.55
C CYS A 73 6.92 -8.06 10.13
N ALA A 74 7.23 -8.23 11.42
CA ALA A 74 6.86 -9.45 12.15
C ALA A 74 5.37 -9.46 12.47
N GLU A 75 4.79 -8.30 12.81
CA GLU A 75 3.35 -8.18 13.10
C GLU A 75 2.57 -8.06 11.79
N PRO A 76 1.55 -8.92 11.59
CA PRO A 76 0.81 -8.90 10.33
C PRO A 76 -0.12 -7.71 10.19
N SER A 77 -0.11 -7.11 9.01
CA SER A 77 -1.06 -6.08 8.61
C SER A 77 -2.28 -6.75 7.99
N SER A 78 -3.44 -6.10 8.09
CA SER A 78 -4.69 -6.67 7.58
C SER A 78 -5.67 -5.60 7.11
N LEU A 79 -6.54 -6.00 6.17
CA LEU A 79 -7.63 -5.15 5.70
C LEU A 79 -8.68 -4.99 6.80
N VAL A 80 -9.07 -3.75 7.07
CA VAL A 80 -10.20 -3.45 7.97
C VAL A 80 -11.48 -3.36 7.16
N THR A 81 -11.50 -2.50 6.15
CA THR A 81 -12.65 -2.35 5.26
C THR A 81 -12.25 -1.62 3.98
N THR A 82 -13.01 -1.82 2.92
CA THR A 82 -12.91 -1.01 1.71
C THR A 82 -14.07 -0.01 1.72
N LEU A 83 -13.77 1.26 1.46
CA LEU A 83 -14.77 2.31 1.49
C LEU A 83 -15.47 2.38 0.13
N HIS A 84 -16.72 1.93 0.10
CA HIS A 84 -17.52 1.87 -1.13
C HIS A 84 -17.73 3.26 -1.72
N ASN A 85 -17.38 3.42 -3.01
CA ASN A 85 -17.51 4.67 -3.76
C ASN A 85 -16.67 5.84 -3.21
N VAL A 86 -15.61 5.58 -2.44
CA VAL A 86 -14.68 6.59 -1.96
C VAL A 86 -13.36 6.44 -2.71
N TYR A 87 -13.04 7.42 -3.54
CA TYR A 87 -11.88 7.36 -4.45
C TYR A 87 -10.82 8.41 -4.15
N CYS A 88 -11.12 9.40 -3.33
CA CYS A 88 -10.19 10.48 -3.01
C CYS A 88 -10.40 10.98 -1.57
N LYS A 89 -9.41 11.71 -1.07
CA LYS A 89 -9.43 12.21 0.32
C LYS A 89 -10.64 13.10 0.62
N GLU A 90 -11.09 13.87 -0.35
CA GLU A 90 -12.21 14.79 -0.20
C GLU A 90 -13.53 14.08 0.05
N GLU A 91 -13.63 12.82 -0.33
CA GLU A 91 -14.83 12.00 -0.15
C GLU A 91 -14.84 11.20 1.16
N LEU A 92 -13.75 11.25 1.93
CA LEU A 92 -13.62 10.45 3.15
C LEU A 92 -14.67 10.81 4.20
N PRO A 93 -15.32 9.80 4.82
CA PRO A 93 -16.09 10.03 6.04
C PRO A 93 -15.22 10.67 7.13
N GLU A 94 -15.83 11.48 7.97
CA GLU A 94 -15.10 12.27 8.96
C GLU A 94 -14.18 11.42 9.85
N LYS A 95 -14.63 10.24 10.25
CA LYS A 95 -13.86 9.38 11.15
C LYS A 95 -12.54 8.88 10.56
N TYR A 96 -12.38 8.95 9.25
CA TYR A 96 -11.14 8.53 8.58
C TYR A 96 -10.25 9.70 8.18
N ARG A 97 -10.75 10.92 8.27
CA ARG A 97 -9.95 12.10 7.96
C ARG A 97 -8.84 12.24 9.00
N GLY A 98 -7.66 12.56 8.54
CA GLY A 98 -6.50 12.67 9.42
C GLY A 98 -5.68 11.39 9.56
N LEU A 99 -6.16 10.25 9.08
CA LEU A 99 -5.35 9.05 9.01
C LEU A 99 -4.30 9.19 7.90
N PRO A 100 -3.11 8.57 8.08
CA PRO A 100 -2.13 8.55 7.00
C PRO A 100 -2.73 7.93 5.74
N TYR A 101 -2.46 8.52 4.59
CA TYR A 101 -3.01 8.09 3.31
C TYR A 101 -1.93 8.05 2.24
N PHE A 102 -1.94 6.99 1.43
CA PHE A 102 -1.09 6.88 0.26
C PHE A 102 -1.86 6.24 -0.90
N ASN A 103 -1.81 6.89 -2.07
CA ASN A 103 -2.33 6.34 -3.32
C ASN A 103 -1.15 5.95 -4.20
N PHE A 104 -1.06 4.67 -4.51
CA PHE A 104 0.00 4.14 -5.38
C PHE A 104 -0.15 4.55 -6.83
#